data_b465573c01b175169c8e9aca95f134ba
#
_entry.id   b465573c01b175169c8e9aca95f134ba
#
_cell.length_a   1.000
_cell.length_b   1.000
_cell.length_c   1.000
_cell.angle_alpha   90.00
_cell.angle_beta   90.00
_cell.angle_gamma   90.00
#
_symmetry.space_group_name_H-M   'P 1'
#
loop_
_entity.id
_entity.type
_entity.pdbx_description
1 polymer ?
#
loop_
_entity_poly.entity_id
_entity_poly.type
_entity_poly.pdbx_seq_one_letter_code
_entity_poly.pdbx_strand_id
1 'polypeptide(L)'
;MQVVINGRKGHTIIVKYVVKRLRNAKGDNMKRNNKWLDLVLYILSAEVIGMSSGLLAGSFNEFFQKYNKPPLMPPSWVFPVVWVILYAVMGVSAHLIHYSDAAVSVKRKLLTIYWVQLIVNFLWSIIFVRFELLWFAAADIVLLLVLIGIMILGFGKVNRIAGDINIPYFLWVAFATYLNVATIFVN
;
A
#
# COMPACT_ATOMS: atom_id res chain seq x y z
N MET A 1 -4.10 -46.07 13.41
CA MET A 1 -3.14 -47.04 12.83
C MET A 1 -1.95 -47.17 13.75
N GLN A 2 -1.98 -48.19 14.59
CA GLN A 2 -0.88 -48.50 15.52
C GLN A 2 0.24 -49.20 14.76
N VAL A 3 1.39 -48.55 14.66
CA VAL A 3 2.60 -49.18 14.11
C VAL A 3 3.40 -49.75 15.30
N VAL A 4 3.30 -51.04 15.49
CA VAL A 4 4.14 -51.76 16.46
C VAL A 4 5.54 -51.92 15.86
N ILE A 5 6.53 -51.21 16.40
CA ILE A 5 7.91 -51.30 15.96
C ILE A 5 8.72 -51.96 17.07
N ASN A 6 9.19 -53.17 16.79
CA ASN A 6 9.99 -53.96 17.70
C ASN A 6 11.49 -53.67 17.48
N GLY A 7 12.23 -53.30 18.51
CA GLY A 7 13.70 -53.25 18.54
C GLY A 7 14.35 -51.87 18.43
N ARG A 8 15.68 -51.78 18.77
CA ARG A 8 16.51 -50.54 18.78
C ARG A 8 16.45 -49.68 17.51
N LYS A 9 16.23 -50.27 16.34
CA LYS A 9 16.05 -49.58 15.06
C LYS A 9 14.74 -48.75 15.01
N GLY A 10 13.69 -49.20 15.69
CA GLY A 10 12.42 -48.50 15.78
C GLY A 10 12.48 -47.18 16.54
N HIS A 11 13.23 -47.13 17.65
CA HIS A 11 13.44 -45.90 18.41
C HIS A 11 14.11 -44.79 17.57
N THR A 12 15.12 -45.18 16.76
CA THR A 12 15.84 -44.21 15.88
C THR A 12 14.94 -43.63 14.81
N ILE A 13 14.01 -44.42 14.25
CA ILE A 13 13.07 -43.95 13.24
C ILE A 13 12.04 -42.97 13.83
N ILE A 14 11.49 -43.30 15.01
CA ILE A 14 10.53 -42.46 15.72
C ILE A 14 11.17 -41.09 16.07
N VAL A 15 12.38 -41.12 16.65
CA VAL A 15 13.10 -39.90 17.01
C VAL A 15 13.37 -39.04 15.77
N LYS A 16 13.82 -39.61 14.66
CA LYS A 16 14.03 -38.88 13.39
C LYS A 16 12.72 -38.27 12.87
N TYR A 17 11.60 -38.99 12.93
CA TYR A 17 10.30 -38.49 12.51
C TYR A 17 9.82 -37.35 13.40
N VAL A 18 9.91 -37.47 14.72
CA VAL A 18 9.53 -36.43 15.69
C VAL A 18 10.39 -35.19 15.53
N VAL A 19 11.72 -35.34 15.41
CA VAL A 19 12.65 -34.22 15.17
C VAL A 19 12.35 -33.51 13.85
N LYS A 20 12.06 -34.28 12.78
CA LYS A 20 11.65 -33.69 11.48
C LYS A 20 10.34 -32.91 11.60
N ARG A 21 9.35 -33.45 12.33
CA ARG A 21 8.04 -32.80 12.54
C ARG A 21 8.18 -31.52 13.37
N LEU A 22 8.98 -31.54 14.43
CA LEU A 22 9.27 -30.38 15.28
C LEU A 22 10.02 -29.29 14.49
N ARG A 23 10.99 -29.68 13.64
CA ARG A 23 11.72 -28.74 12.77
C ARG A 23 10.82 -28.10 11.74
N ASN A 24 9.92 -28.87 11.11
CA ASN A 24 8.94 -28.36 10.18
C ASN A 24 7.97 -27.40 10.88
N ALA A 25 7.42 -27.76 12.03
CA ALA A 25 6.53 -26.90 12.81
C ALA A 25 7.22 -25.58 13.25
N LYS A 26 8.50 -25.65 13.65
CA LYS A 26 9.30 -24.45 13.96
C LYS A 26 9.54 -23.60 12.71
N GLY A 27 9.80 -24.22 11.55
CA GLY A 27 9.97 -23.53 10.26
C GLY A 27 8.67 -22.86 9.81
N ASP A 28 7.54 -23.52 9.96
CA ASP A 28 6.23 -22.98 9.61
C ASP A 28 5.82 -21.82 10.53
N ASN A 29 6.12 -21.92 11.83
CA ASN A 29 5.89 -20.81 12.77
C ASN A 29 6.78 -19.60 12.47
N MET A 30 8.06 -19.79 12.13
CA MET A 30 8.94 -18.69 11.71
C MET A 30 8.45 -18.04 10.43
N LYS A 31 8.07 -18.82 9.41
CA LYS A 31 7.51 -18.25 8.16
C LYS A 31 6.22 -17.49 8.40
N ARG A 32 5.36 -17.98 9.30
CA ARG A 32 4.12 -17.29 9.66
C ARG A 32 4.39 -15.99 10.41
N ASN A 33 5.34 -15.98 11.33
CA ASN A 33 5.72 -14.79 12.08
C ASN A 33 6.31 -13.71 11.18
N ASN A 34 7.11 -14.09 10.18
CA ASN A 34 7.66 -13.18 9.21
C ASN A 34 6.57 -12.55 8.32
N LYS A 35 5.54 -13.31 7.92
CA LYS A 35 4.42 -12.75 7.12
C LYS A 35 3.68 -11.63 7.83
N TRP A 36 3.40 -11.79 9.14
CA TRP A 36 2.76 -10.74 9.92
C TRP A 36 3.64 -9.52 10.10
N LEU A 37 4.93 -9.74 10.36
CA LEU A 37 5.89 -8.65 10.45
C LEU A 37 5.97 -7.87 9.13
N ASP A 38 6.05 -8.58 8.00
CA ASP A 38 6.09 -7.95 6.67
C ASP A 38 4.81 -7.18 6.36
N LEU A 39 3.63 -7.69 6.76
CA LEU A 39 2.37 -6.96 6.62
C LEU A 39 2.43 -5.63 7.37
N VAL A 40 2.85 -5.67 8.63
CA VAL A 40 2.99 -4.46 9.45
C VAL A 40 4.01 -3.50 8.83
N LEU A 41 5.13 -4.00 8.32
CA LEU A 41 6.15 -3.18 7.67
C LEU A 41 5.64 -2.52 6.39
N TYR A 42 4.86 -3.22 5.56
CA TYR A 42 4.24 -2.61 4.37
C TYR A 42 3.25 -1.51 4.75
N ILE A 43 2.40 -1.73 5.74
CA ILE A 43 1.45 -0.72 6.22
C ILE A 43 2.21 0.47 6.79
N LEU A 44 3.14 0.25 7.73
CA LEU A 44 3.90 1.32 8.37
C LEU A 44 4.73 2.13 7.37
N SER A 45 5.34 1.47 6.37
CA SER A 45 6.10 2.19 5.34
C SER A 45 5.23 3.13 4.51
N ALA A 46 4.03 2.70 4.13
CA ALA A 46 3.08 3.54 3.43
C ALA A 46 2.59 4.71 4.30
N GLU A 47 2.25 4.43 5.56
CA GLU A 47 1.83 5.47 6.52
C GLU A 47 2.92 6.51 6.79
N VAL A 48 4.16 6.07 7.01
CA VAL A 48 5.29 6.99 7.23
C VAL A 48 5.50 7.90 6.03
N ILE A 49 5.42 7.37 4.80
CA ILE A 49 5.52 8.17 3.58
C ILE A 49 4.38 9.19 3.52
N GLY A 50 3.15 8.78 3.74
CA GLY A 50 1.99 9.65 3.71
C GLY A 50 2.00 10.73 4.80
N MET A 51 2.28 10.35 6.03
CA MET A 51 2.38 11.29 7.14
C MET A 51 3.51 12.30 6.92
N SER A 52 4.68 11.85 6.44
CA SER A 52 5.81 12.73 6.13
C SER A 52 5.45 13.72 5.03
N SER A 53 4.72 13.29 3.99
CA SER A 53 4.21 14.17 2.94
C SER A 53 3.29 15.26 3.51
N GLY A 54 2.33 14.88 4.34
CA GLY A 54 1.40 15.83 4.98
C GLY A 54 2.12 16.83 5.90
N LEU A 55 3.08 16.38 6.70
CA LEU A 55 3.88 17.24 7.57
C LEU A 55 4.72 18.25 6.77
N LEU A 56 5.33 17.82 5.67
CA LEU A 56 6.15 18.68 4.81
C LEU A 56 5.32 19.64 3.96
N ALA A 57 4.11 19.22 3.56
CA ALA A 57 3.20 20.05 2.78
C ALA A 57 2.67 21.24 3.58
N GLY A 58 2.46 21.09 4.89
CA GLY A 58 1.86 22.11 5.74
C GLY A 58 0.34 21.99 5.87
N SER A 59 -0.32 23.08 6.24
CA SER A 59 -1.74 23.07 6.57
C SER A 59 -2.64 23.28 5.35
N PHE A 60 -3.41 22.26 5.00
CA PHE A 60 -4.50 22.40 4.01
C PHE A 60 -5.53 23.45 4.41
N ASN A 61 -5.76 23.64 5.70
CA ASN A 61 -6.71 24.65 6.16
C ASN A 61 -6.20 26.07 5.87
N GLU A 62 -4.92 26.36 6.13
CA GLU A 62 -4.29 27.64 5.79
C GLU A 62 -4.28 27.88 4.29
N PHE A 63 -3.95 26.86 3.49
CA PHE A 63 -4.00 26.94 2.04
C PHE A 63 -5.40 27.38 1.55
N PHE A 64 -6.48 26.74 2.04
CA PHE A 64 -7.85 27.09 1.64
C PHE A 64 -8.44 28.31 2.37
N GLN A 65 -7.70 28.97 3.25
CA GLN A 65 -8.02 30.34 3.68
C GLN A 65 -7.53 31.39 2.67
N LYS A 66 -6.45 31.08 1.94
CA LYS A 66 -5.86 31.93 0.93
C LYS A 66 -6.55 31.81 -0.44
N TYR A 67 -7.00 30.63 -0.79
CA TYR A 67 -7.64 30.31 -2.07
C TYR A 67 -9.14 30.13 -1.93
N ASN A 68 -9.88 30.50 -2.99
CA ASN A 68 -11.30 30.18 -3.09
C ASN A 68 -11.50 28.65 -3.12
N LYS A 69 -12.44 28.18 -2.29
CA LYS A 69 -12.74 26.75 -2.23
C LYS A 69 -13.54 26.32 -3.46
N PRO A 70 -13.10 25.28 -4.17
CA PRO A 70 -13.89 24.75 -5.27
C PRO A 70 -15.18 24.10 -4.76
N PRO A 71 -16.20 23.95 -5.63
CA PRO A 71 -17.41 23.21 -5.30
C PRO A 71 -17.08 21.79 -4.81
N LEU A 72 -17.93 21.25 -3.93
CA LEU A 72 -17.78 19.91 -3.33
C LEU A 72 -16.54 19.75 -2.43
N MET A 73 -15.86 20.82 -2.06
CA MET A 73 -14.71 20.73 -1.15
C MET A 73 -15.13 20.18 0.21
N PRO A 74 -14.58 19.02 0.64
CA PRO A 74 -14.90 18.45 1.94
C PRO A 74 -14.25 19.25 3.08
N PRO A 75 -14.74 19.11 4.31
CA PRO A 75 -14.06 19.65 5.49
C PRO A 75 -12.61 19.15 5.59
N SER A 76 -11.69 19.98 6.05
CA SER A 76 -10.25 19.70 6.07
C SER A 76 -9.87 18.43 6.85
N TRP A 77 -10.62 18.07 7.89
CA TRP A 77 -10.39 16.85 8.67
C TRP A 77 -10.64 15.54 7.89
N VAL A 78 -11.42 15.58 6.80
CA VAL A 78 -11.69 14.40 5.97
C VAL A 78 -10.42 13.89 5.30
N PHE A 79 -9.54 14.80 4.87
CA PHE A 79 -8.30 14.42 4.18
C PHE A 79 -7.41 13.48 5.00
N PRO A 80 -6.95 13.82 6.22
CA PRO A 80 -6.08 12.93 6.98
C PRO A 80 -6.76 11.60 7.31
N VAL A 81 -8.06 11.59 7.62
CA VAL A 81 -8.78 10.35 7.93
C VAL A 81 -8.81 9.40 6.73
N VAL A 82 -9.15 9.91 5.54
CA VAL A 82 -9.20 9.09 4.33
C VAL A 82 -7.81 8.61 3.93
N TRP A 83 -6.80 9.46 4.01
CA TRP A 83 -5.43 9.08 3.63
C TRP A 83 -4.85 7.97 4.51
N VAL A 84 -5.07 8.01 5.84
CA VAL A 84 -4.65 6.93 6.74
C VAL A 84 -5.27 5.59 6.31
N ILE A 85 -6.57 5.56 6.03
CA ILE A 85 -7.22 4.33 5.58
C ILE A 85 -6.65 3.86 4.24
N LEU A 86 -6.41 4.77 3.30
CA LEU A 86 -5.90 4.42 1.98
C LEU A 86 -4.46 3.91 2.03
N TYR A 87 -3.56 4.53 2.82
CA TYR A 87 -2.19 4.05 2.99
C TYR A 87 -2.15 2.65 3.63
N ALA A 88 -3.00 2.38 4.63
CA ALA A 88 -3.13 1.05 5.20
C ALA A 88 -3.56 0.02 4.14
N VAL A 89 -4.57 0.33 3.34
CA VAL A 89 -5.06 -0.52 2.24
C VAL A 89 -3.98 -0.77 1.19
N MET A 90 -3.22 0.26 0.81
CA MET A 90 -2.08 0.13 -0.12
C MET A 90 -1.01 -0.81 0.44
N GLY A 91 -0.67 -0.70 1.74
CA GLY A 91 0.27 -1.61 2.40
C GLY A 91 -0.20 -3.06 2.39
N VAL A 92 -1.48 -3.30 2.71
CA VAL A 92 -2.10 -4.64 2.62
C VAL A 92 -2.02 -5.18 1.20
N SER A 93 -2.36 -4.37 0.22
CA SER A 93 -2.34 -4.74 -1.20
C SER A 93 -0.93 -5.17 -1.66
N ALA A 94 0.10 -4.39 -1.34
CA ALA A 94 1.49 -4.71 -1.66
C ALA A 94 1.96 -6.00 -0.98
N HIS A 95 1.59 -6.22 0.28
CA HIS A 95 1.86 -7.47 0.99
C HIS A 95 1.23 -8.69 0.29
N LEU A 96 -0.02 -8.59 -0.18
CA LEU A 96 -0.68 -9.67 -0.92
C LEU A 96 0.08 -10.03 -2.22
N ILE A 97 0.63 -9.04 -2.93
CA ILE A 97 1.47 -9.27 -4.11
C ILE A 97 2.82 -9.90 -3.73
N HIS A 98 3.44 -9.42 -2.65
CA HIS A 98 4.72 -9.97 -2.17
C HIS A 98 4.62 -11.48 -1.90
N TYR A 99 3.53 -11.93 -1.28
CA TYR A 99 3.29 -13.32 -0.89
C TYR A 99 2.50 -14.14 -1.92
N SER A 100 2.22 -13.58 -3.11
CA SER A 100 1.57 -14.31 -4.20
C SER A 100 2.50 -15.38 -4.80
N ASP A 101 1.92 -16.34 -5.52
CA ASP A 101 2.65 -17.41 -6.24
C ASP A 101 3.20 -16.95 -7.60
N ALA A 102 3.10 -15.66 -7.94
CA ALA A 102 3.62 -15.12 -9.18
C ALA A 102 5.15 -15.19 -9.26
N ALA A 103 5.69 -15.27 -10.47
CA ALA A 103 7.13 -15.25 -10.72
C ALA A 103 7.80 -14.03 -10.08
N VAL A 104 9.02 -14.18 -9.55
CA VAL A 104 9.77 -13.14 -8.84
C VAL A 104 9.93 -11.87 -9.70
N SER A 105 10.14 -12.02 -11.01
CA SER A 105 10.24 -10.89 -11.96
C SER A 105 8.93 -10.10 -12.04
N VAL A 106 7.78 -10.77 -12.04
CA VAL A 106 6.45 -10.13 -12.06
C VAL A 106 6.22 -9.37 -10.75
N LYS A 107 6.44 -10.01 -9.60
CA LYS A 107 6.31 -9.37 -8.29
C LYS A 107 7.20 -8.13 -8.18
N ARG A 108 8.46 -8.22 -8.59
CA ARG A 108 9.39 -7.09 -8.58
C ARG A 108 8.84 -5.93 -9.41
N LYS A 109 8.39 -6.18 -10.63
CA LYS A 109 7.82 -5.14 -11.52
C LYS A 109 6.61 -4.46 -10.89
N LEU A 110 5.68 -5.24 -10.33
CA LEU A 110 4.47 -4.72 -9.70
C LEU A 110 4.76 -3.91 -8.43
N LEU A 111 5.66 -4.40 -7.57
CA LEU A 111 6.09 -3.67 -6.39
C LEU A 111 6.91 -2.42 -6.74
N THR A 112 7.63 -2.39 -7.85
CA THR A 112 8.26 -1.16 -8.35
C THR A 112 7.19 -0.12 -8.69
N ILE A 113 6.10 -0.48 -9.39
CA ILE A 113 4.99 0.44 -9.68
C ILE A 113 4.36 0.96 -8.38
N TYR A 114 4.18 0.09 -7.39
CA TYR A 114 3.69 0.47 -6.06
C TYR A 114 4.57 1.54 -5.39
N TRP A 115 5.89 1.37 -5.39
CA TRP A 115 6.80 2.33 -4.78
C TRP A 115 6.87 3.65 -5.58
N VAL A 116 6.87 3.57 -6.90
CA VAL A 116 6.88 4.76 -7.76
C VAL A 116 5.62 5.60 -7.54
N GLN A 117 4.43 4.98 -7.49
CA GLN A 117 3.18 5.73 -7.24
C GLN A 117 3.15 6.34 -5.83
N LEU A 118 3.75 5.69 -4.80
CA LEU A 118 3.87 6.27 -3.47
C LEU A 118 4.78 7.51 -3.46
N ILE A 119 5.86 7.52 -4.25
CA ILE A 119 6.75 8.68 -4.39
C ILE A 119 6.01 9.83 -5.08
N VAL A 120 5.30 9.56 -6.16
CA VAL A 120 4.48 10.58 -6.87
C VAL A 120 3.41 11.12 -5.92
N ASN A 121 2.70 10.26 -5.20
CA ASN A 121 1.72 10.65 -4.20
C ASN A 121 2.32 11.55 -3.10
N PHE A 122 3.52 11.20 -2.61
CA PHE A 122 4.25 12.01 -1.63
C PHE A 122 4.54 13.42 -2.14
N LEU A 123 4.93 13.56 -3.40
CA LEU A 123 5.29 14.84 -4.01
C LEU A 123 4.07 15.73 -4.22
N TRP A 124 2.92 15.16 -4.59
CA TRP A 124 1.71 15.92 -4.89
C TRP A 124 1.32 16.91 -3.78
N SER A 125 1.24 16.46 -2.53
CA SER A 125 0.84 17.34 -1.42
C SER A 125 1.80 18.51 -1.23
N ILE A 126 3.09 18.27 -1.40
CA ILE A 126 4.14 19.28 -1.25
C ILE A 126 4.06 20.29 -2.41
N ILE A 127 3.88 19.81 -3.65
CA ILE A 127 3.75 20.67 -4.84
C ILE A 127 2.48 21.52 -4.74
N PHE A 128 1.37 20.88 -4.31
CA PHE A 128 0.07 21.55 -4.24
C PHE A 128 -0.04 22.57 -3.11
N VAL A 129 0.31 22.17 -1.88
CA VAL A 129 0.08 22.99 -0.67
C VAL A 129 1.29 23.84 -0.33
N ARG A 130 2.50 23.27 -0.31
CA ARG A 130 3.70 23.98 0.13
C ARG A 130 4.23 24.97 -0.90
N PHE A 131 4.29 24.52 -2.16
CA PHE A 131 4.83 25.34 -3.24
C PHE A 131 3.74 26.09 -4.02
N GLU A 132 2.46 25.75 -3.83
CA GLU A 132 1.32 26.38 -4.49
C GLU A 132 1.41 26.33 -6.03
N LEU A 133 2.15 25.35 -6.55
CA LEU A 133 2.34 25.15 -7.99
C LEU A 133 1.17 24.34 -8.58
N LEU A 134 0.00 24.97 -8.66
CA LEU A 134 -1.29 24.28 -8.95
C LEU A 134 -1.28 23.50 -10.27
N TRP A 135 -0.66 24.04 -11.34
CA TRP A 135 -0.56 23.35 -12.64
C TRP A 135 0.39 22.15 -12.59
N PHE A 136 1.52 22.27 -11.89
CA PHE A 136 2.45 21.14 -11.69
C PHE A 136 1.82 20.06 -10.83
N ALA A 137 1.08 20.44 -9.78
CA ALA A 137 0.31 19.51 -8.97
C ALA A 137 -0.78 18.80 -9.78
N ALA A 138 -1.44 19.50 -10.73
CA ALA A 138 -2.41 18.89 -11.63
C ALA A 138 -1.76 17.85 -12.57
N ALA A 139 -0.59 18.14 -13.10
CA ALA A 139 0.16 17.17 -13.92
C ALA A 139 0.60 15.95 -13.09
N ASP A 140 1.10 16.17 -11.87
CA ASP A 140 1.55 15.13 -10.95
C ASP A 140 0.39 14.19 -10.53
N ILE A 141 -0.77 14.76 -10.15
CA ILE A 141 -1.92 13.93 -9.72
C ILE A 141 -2.55 13.14 -10.87
N VAL A 142 -2.50 13.66 -12.11
CA VAL A 142 -2.91 12.92 -13.31
C VAL A 142 -1.96 11.74 -13.56
N LEU A 143 -0.64 11.97 -13.44
CA LEU A 143 0.36 10.90 -13.51
C LEU A 143 0.10 9.85 -12.43
N LEU A 144 -0.17 10.29 -11.19
CA LEU A 144 -0.51 9.42 -10.07
C LEU A 144 -1.73 8.57 -10.41
N LEU A 145 -2.80 9.17 -10.93
CA LEU A 145 -4.02 8.46 -11.29
C LEU A 145 -3.77 7.35 -12.32
N VAL A 146 -2.94 7.63 -13.34
CA VAL A 146 -2.52 6.63 -14.34
C VAL A 146 -1.74 5.50 -13.69
N LEU A 147 -0.77 5.81 -12.81
CA LEU A 147 0.03 4.80 -12.11
C LEU A 147 -0.82 3.91 -11.22
N ILE A 148 -1.81 4.47 -10.51
CA ILE A 148 -2.76 3.69 -9.69
C ILE A 148 -3.58 2.76 -10.59
N GLY A 149 -4.08 3.24 -11.72
CA GLY A 149 -4.80 2.41 -12.69
C GLY A 149 -3.96 1.23 -13.18
N ILE A 150 -2.71 1.47 -13.57
CA ILE A 150 -1.75 0.43 -13.97
C ILE A 150 -1.50 -0.55 -12.82
N MET A 151 -1.35 -0.05 -11.60
CA MET A 151 -1.15 -0.87 -10.39
C MET A 151 -2.36 -1.77 -10.14
N ILE A 152 -3.58 -1.24 -10.15
CA ILE A 152 -4.82 -2.00 -9.93
C ILE A 152 -4.94 -3.13 -10.96
N LEU A 153 -4.77 -2.82 -12.24
CA LEU A 153 -4.84 -3.80 -13.31
C LEU A 153 -3.74 -4.87 -13.21
N GLY A 154 -2.52 -4.46 -12.86
CA GLY A 154 -1.39 -5.36 -12.69
C GLY A 154 -1.56 -6.28 -11.47
N PHE A 155 -1.97 -5.71 -10.34
CA PHE A 155 -2.22 -6.46 -9.10
C PHE A 155 -3.38 -7.42 -9.28
N GLY A 156 -4.48 -6.98 -9.90
CA GLY A 156 -5.67 -7.78 -10.15
C GLY A 156 -5.41 -9.03 -11.00
N LYS A 157 -4.44 -8.98 -11.92
CA LYS A 157 -4.00 -10.15 -12.71
C LYS A 157 -3.28 -11.21 -11.88
N VAL A 158 -2.66 -10.83 -10.78
CA VAL A 158 -1.92 -11.72 -9.87
C VAL A 158 -2.76 -12.13 -8.67
N ASN A 159 -3.44 -11.17 -8.07
CA ASN A 159 -4.35 -11.36 -6.94
C ASN A 159 -5.49 -10.35 -7.07
N ARG A 160 -6.70 -10.85 -7.34
CA ARG A 160 -7.87 -10.01 -7.56
C ARG A 160 -8.16 -9.08 -6.37
N ILE A 161 -8.08 -9.62 -5.15
CA ILE A 161 -8.32 -8.83 -3.93
C ILE A 161 -7.31 -7.67 -3.83
N ALA A 162 -6.02 -7.95 -4.12
CA ALA A 162 -4.98 -6.92 -4.10
C ALA A 162 -5.24 -5.79 -5.10
N GLY A 163 -5.85 -6.08 -6.24
CA GLY A 163 -6.30 -5.06 -7.19
C GLY A 163 -7.52 -4.31 -6.67
N ASP A 164 -8.59 -5.03 -6.38
CA ASP A 164 -9.92 -4.48 -6.10
C ASP A 164 -9.94 -3.56 -4.86
N ILE A 165 -9.18 -3.87 -3.81
CA ILE A 165 -9.11 -3.04 -2.60
C ILE A 165 -8.49 -1.66 -2.84
N ASN A 166 -7.78 -1.43 -3.97
CA ASN A 166 -7.27 -0.12 -4.35
C ASN A 166 -8.26 0.72 -5.18
N ILE A 167 -9.44 0.20 -5.53
CA ILE A 167 -10.47 0.99 -6.25
C ILE A 167 -10.88 2.24 -5.46
N PRO A 168 -11.13 2.19 -4.13
CA PRO A 168 -11.42 3.40 -3.35
C PRO A 168 -10.28 4.43 -3.41
N TYR A 169 -9.02 3.99 -3.45
CA TYR A 169 -7.88 4.87 -3.62
C TYR A 169 -7.89 5.58 -4.99
N PHE A 170 -8.15 4.85 -6.06
CA PHE A 170 -8.30 5.43 -7.40
C PHE A 170 -9.42 6.48 -7.44
N LEU A 171 -10.58 6.19 -6.88
CA LEU A 171 -11.73 7.11 -6.84
C LEU A 171 -11.41 8.35 -6.01
N TRP A 172 -10.71 8.21 -4.90
CA TRP A 172 -10.30 9.34 -4.07
C TRP A 172 -9.30 10.25 -4.80
N VAL A 173 -8.31 9.67 -5.49
CA VAL A 173 -7.35 10.46 -6.28
C VAL A 173 -8.03 11.10 -7.49
N ALA A 174 -9.00 10.46 -8.14
CA ALA A 174 -9.80 11.07 -9.18
C ALA A 174 -10.59 12.29 -8.66
N PHE A 175 -11.16 12.16 -7.46
CA PHE A 175 -11.82 13.27 -6.79
C PHE A 175 -10.84 14.41 -6.41
N ALA A 176 -9.66 14.05 -5.89
CA ALA A 176 -8.60 15.03 -5.59
C ALA A 176 -8.09 15.72 -6.86
N THR A 177 -8.04 15.01 -7.99
CA THR A 177 -7.73 15.61 -9.32
C THR A 177 -8.77 16.65 -9.70
N TYR A 178 -10.06 16.33 -9.53
CA TYR A 178 -11.13 17.31 -9.72
C TYR A 178 -10.92 18.54 -8.83
N LEU A 179 -10.67 18.37 -7.55
CA LEU A 179 -10.47 19.49 -6.61
C LEU A 179 -9.25 20.35 -7.00
N ASN A 180 -8.15 19.74 -7.43
CA ASN A 180 -6.96 20.45 -7.88
C ASN A 180 -7.27 21.30 -9.12
N VAL A 181 -7.89 20.71 -10.14
CA VAL A 181 -8.25 21.41 -11.39
C VAL A 181 -9.29 22.49 -11.11
N ALA A 182 -10.32 22.20 -10.32
CA ALA A 182 -11.32 23.19 -9.95
C ALA A 182 -10.72 24.37 -9.17
N THR A 183 -9.73 24.12 -8.27
CA THR A 183 -9.01 25.20 -7.57
C THR A 183 -8.29 26.14 -8.56
N ILE A 184 -7.72 25.62 -9.65
CA ILE A 184 -7.07 26.44 -10.69
C ILE A 184 -8.07 27.37 -11.36
N PHE A 185 -9.28 26.88 -11.66
CA PHE A 185 -10.27 27.67 -12.41
C PHE A 185 -11.06 28.68 -11.57
N VAL A 186 -11.09 28.52 -10.25
CA VAL A 186 -11.79 29.47 -9.37
C VAL A 186 -10.87 30.51 -8.73
N ASN A 187 -9.55 30.46 -9.01
CA ASN A 187 -8.52 31.40 -8.54
C ASN A 187 -7.67 31.92 -9.68
#